data_67f33c1cc85544da729aa21a1eacf4ac
#
_entry.id   67f33c1cc85544da729aa21a1eacf4ac
#
_cell.length_a   1.000
_cell.length_b   1.000
_cell.length_c   1.000
_cell.angle_alpha   90.00
_cell.angle_beta   90.00
_cell.angle_gamma   90.00
#
_symmetry.space_group_name_H-M   'P 1'
#
loop_
_entity.id
_entity.type
_entity.pdbx_description
1 polymer ?
#
loop_
_entity_poly.entity_id
_entity_poly.type
_entity_poly.pdbx_seq_one_letter_code
_entity_poly.pdbx_strand_id
1 'polypeptide(L)'
;GAGKTTLMQALAGFRKPYRGKVKLAKGQRLCMLPQNARSLFVADTVEKELLDSAGQDQAKAMQMAEKLELTPLLARHPYDLSGGEIQRLAVGKLLLREATVLLLDEPTKGLDAYAKAELAQLLRALCQDGTSILIVTHDVEFAARYATRCALMFDGLLLSEGEPHDFFAG
;
A
#
# COMPACT_ATOMS: atom_id res chain seq x y z
N GLY A 1 -2.21 -15.73 -14.73
CA GLY A 1 -1.51 -14.70 -13.94
C GLY A 1 -0.26 -15.28 -13.27
N ALA A 2 0.77 -14.45 -13.09
CA ALA A 2 2.07 -14.90 -12.56
C ALA A 2 2.07 -15.35 -11.08
N GLY A 3 0.91 -15.40 -10.39
CA GLY A 3 0.81 -15.79 -8.99
C GLY A 3 1.08 -14.67 -7.96
N LYS A 4 1.33 -13.44 -8.40
CA LYS A 4 1.66 -12.28 -7.54
C LYS A 4 0.59 -12.01 -6.48
N THR A 5 -0.67 -11.86 -6.89
CA THR A 5 -1.79 -11.65 -5.95
C THR A 5 -1.99 -12.84 -5.01
N THR A 6 -1.77 -14.06 -5.49
CA THR A 6 -1.81 -15.26 -4.65
C THR A 6 -0.72 -15.24 -3.57
N LEU A 7 0.50 -14.82 -3.93
CA LEU A 7 1.60 -14.61 -2.98
C LEU A 7 1.23 -13.56 -1.94
N MET A 8 0.71 -12.42 -2.36
CA MET A 8 0.27 -11.33 -1.47
C MET A 8 -0.79 -11.82 -0.48
N GLN A 9 -1.80 -12.56 -0.97
CA GLN A 9 -2.85 -13.15 -0.12
C GLN A 9 -2.29 -14.17 0.88
N ALA A 10 -1.29 -14.96 0.48
CA ALA A 10 -0.63 -15.89 1.38
C ALA A 10 0.20 -15.16 2.45
N LEU A 11 0.94 -14.09 2.07
CA LEU A 11 1.68 -13.25 3.01
C LEU A 11 0.75 -12.54 3.99
N ALA A 12 -0.40 -12.04 3.51
CA ALA A 12 -1.41 -11.40 4.35
C ALA A 12 -2.22 -12.35 5.24
N GLY A 13 -2.00 -13.67 5.11
CA GLY A 13 -2.71 -14.67 5.90
C GLY A 13 -4.13 -14.99 5.40
N PHE A 14 -4.57 -14.42 4.28
CA PHE A 14 -5.86 -14.73 3.65
C PHE A 14 -5.88 -16.10 2.98
N ARG A 15 -4.70 -16.66 2.72
CA ARG A 15 -4.53 -17.97 2.09
C ARG A 15 -3.44 -18.77 2.78
N LYS A 16 -3.70 -20.04 3.09
CA LYS A 16 -2.67 -20.94 3.61
C LYS A 16 -1.68 -21.28 2.50
N PRO A 17 -0.36 -21.09 2.70
CA PRO A 17 0.62 -21.59 1.75
C PRO A 17 0.59 -23.12 1.67
N TYR A 18 0.70 -23.69 0.47
CA TYR A 18 0.74 -25.14 0.27
C TYR A 18 1.98 -25.78 0.94
N ARG A 19 3.11 -25.08 0.88
CA ARG A 19 4.36 -25.44 1.57
C ARG A 19 5.01 -24.21 2.19
N GLY A 20 5.79 -24.43 3.25
CA GLY A 20 6.48 -23.34 3.95
C GLY A 20 5.62 -22.68 5.02
N LYS A 21 6.15 -21.59 5.58
CA LYS A 21 5.51 -20.81 6.64
C LYS A 21 5.79 -19.34 6.42
N VAL A 22 4.80 -18.50 6.59
CA VAL A 22 4.98 -17.05 6.72
C VAL A 22 5.21 -16.74 8.20
N LYS A 23 6.31 -16.05 8.50
CA LYS A 23 6.63 -15.61 9.86
C LYS A 23 6.85 -14.09 9.84
N LEU A 24 6.11 -13.40 10.67
CA LEU A 24 6.36 -12.00 10.97
C LEU A 24 7.23 -11.90 12.22
N ALA A 25 8.14 -10.95 12.26
CA ALA A 25 8.90 -10.66 13.47
C ALA A 25 7.94 -10.19 14.57
N LYS A 26 8.34 -10.41 15.84
CA LYS A 26 7.53 -10.00 16.99
C LYS A 26 7.24 -8.51 16.95
N GLY A 27 5.99 -8.15 17.14
CA GLY A 27 5.54 -6.75 17.11
C GLY A 27 5.23 -6.19 15.71
N GLN A 28 5.46 -6.96 14.64
CA GLN A 28 5.10 -6.55 13.28
C GLN A 28 3.61 -6.82 13.02
N ARG A 29 2.96 -5.84 12.40
CA ARG A 29 1.57 -5.94 11.93
C ARG A 29 1.52 -5.71 10.42
N LEU A 30 1.13 -6.74 9.70
CA LEU A 30 1.03 -6.71 8.25
C LEU A 30 -0.40 -6.33 7.84
N CYS A 31 -0.52 -5.34 6.97
CA CYS A 31 -1.78 -4.96 6.35
C CYS A 31 -1.63 -4.93 4.83
N MET A 32 -2.70 -5.28 4.13
CA MET A 32 -2.73 -5.33 2.67
C MET A 32 -3.68 -4.28 2.11
N LEU A 33 -3.18 -3.52 1.13
CA LEU A 33 -3.97 -2.69 0.25
C LEU A 33 -4.30 -3.50 -1.01
N PRO A 34 -5.57 -3.87 -1.22
CA PRO A 34 -5.97 -4.61 -2.41
C PRO A 34 -5.93 -3.71 -3.64
N GLN A 35 -5.88 -4.31 -4.83
CA GLN A 35 -5.90 -3.62 -6.12
C GLN A 35 -7.07 -2.62 -6.25
N ASN A 36 -8.24 -2.96 -5.72
CA ASN A 36 -9.36 -2.04 -5.59
C ASN A 36 -9.37 -1.43 -4.18
N ALA A 37 -8.67 -0.32 -4.00
CA ALA A 37 -8.58 0.37 -2.71
C ALA A 37 -9.95 0.82 -2.17
N ARG A 38 -10.92 1.11 -3.07
CA ARG A 38 -12.29 1.48 -2.67
C ARG A 38 -13.01 0.40 -1.87
N SER A 39 -12.62 -0.87 -2.02
CA SER A 39 -13.20 -1.96 -1.23
C SER A 39 -12.90 -1.88 0.27
N LEU A 40 -11.99 -1.00 0.68
CA LEU A 40 -11.70 -0.72 2.09
C LEU A 40 -12.63 0.33 2.70
N PHE A 41 -13.42 1.03 1.88
CA PHE A 41 -14.25 2.14 2.33
C PHE A 41 -15.67 1.67 2.62
N VAL A 42 -16.14 1.99 3.81
CA VAL A 42 -17.46 1.59 4.33
C VAL A 42 -18.28 2.77 4.86
N ALA A 43 -17.61 3.90 5.15
CA ALA A 43 -18.26 5.10 5.65
C ALA A 43 -18.60 6.08 4.52
N ASP A 44 -19.48 7.02 4.79
CA ASP A 44 -19.97 8.02 3.84
C ASP A 44 -19.11 9.28 3.75
N THR A 45 -18.12 9.46 4.64
CA THR A 45 -17.16 10.57 4.58
C THR A 45 -15.74 10.11 4.87
N VAL A 46 -14.76 10.86 4.35
CA VAL A 46 -13.32 10.64 4.62
C VAL A 46 -13.04 10.71 6.12
N GLU A 47 -13.63 11.69 6.82
CA GLU A 47 -13.48 11.83 8.27
C GLU A 47 -13.90 10.57 9.01
N LYS A 48 -15.09 10.04 8.72
CA LYS A 48 -15.59 8.82 9.37
C LYS A 48 -14.73 7.59 9.05
N GLU A 49 -14.23 7.47 7.82
CA GLU A 49 -13.29 6.40 7.44
C GLU A 49 -12.02 6.42 8.30
N LEU A 50 -11.47 7.62 8.55
CA LEU A 50 -10.29 7.78 9.40
C LEU A 50 -10.62 7.54 10.87
N LEU A 51 -11.73 8.06 11.37
CA LEU A 51 -12.18 7.87 12.75
C LEU A 51 -12.41 6.40 13.09
N ASP A 52 -13.09 5.65 12.22
CA ASP A 52 -13.33 4.22 12.40
C ASP A 52 -12.01 3.43 12.46
N SER A 53 -11.05 3.81 11.60
CA SER A 53 -9.75 3.17 11.58
C SER A 53 -8.86 3.54 12.77
N ALA A 54 -9.07 4.73 13.34
CA ALA A 54 -8.39 5.22 14.55
C ALA A 54 -9.03 4.71 15.87
N GLY A 55 -10.07 3.87 15.79
CA GLY A 55 -10.80 3.41 16.97
C GLY A 55 -11.54 4.54 17.68
N GLN A 56 -12.09 5.51 16.92
CA GLN A 56 -12.79 6.72 17.37
C GLN A 56 -11.89 7.75 18.08
N ASP A 57 -10.57 7.64 17.93
CA ASP A 57 -9.61 8.64 18.40
C ASP A 57 -9.54 9.80 17.42
N GLN A 58 -10.23 10.89 17.75
CA GLN A 58 -10.32 12.09 16.90
C GLN A 58 -8.94 12.71 16.65
N ALA A 59 -8.07 12.76 17.66
CA ALA A 59 -6.75 13.38 17.53
C ALA A 59 -5.87 12.59 16.54
N LYS A 60 -5.85 11.26 16.65
CA LYS A 60 -5.13 10.40 15.71
C LYS A 60 -5.68 10.49 14.29
N ALA A 61 -7.02 10.51 14.13
CA ALA A 61 -7.65 10.65 12.83
C ALA A 61 -7.28 11.96 12.15
N MET A 62 -7.35 13.09 12.88
CA MET A 62 -7.02 14.41 12.34
C MET A 62 -5.52 14.56 12.02
N GLN A 63 -4.64 14.05 12.86
CA GLN A 63 -3.21 14.03 12.60
C GLN A 63 -2.88 13.22 11.33
N MET A 64 -3.56 12.10 11.13
CA MET A 64 -3.40 11.30 9.91
C MET A 64 -3.93 12.04 8.68
N ALA A 65 -5.08 12.72 8.79
CA ALA A 65 -5.64 13.54 7.71
C ALA A 65 -4.67 14.64 7.27
N GLU A 66 -4.03 15.31 8.23
CA GLU A 66 -3.01 16.33 7.97
C GLU A 66 -1.77 15.72 7.29
N LYS A 67 -1.22 14.65 7.86
CA LYS A 67 -0.04 13.94 7.32
C LYS A 67 -0.23 13.50 5.87
N LEU A 68 -1.47 13.17 5.47
CA LEU A 68 -1.80 12.65 4.14
C LEU A 68 -2.48 13.69 3.24
N GLU A 69 -2.51 14.97 3.66
CA GLU A 69 -3.13 16.06 2.90
C GLU A 69 -4.61 15.79 2.56
N LEU A 70 -5.33 15.15 3.50
CA LEU A 70 -6.76 14.83 3.35
C LEU A 70 -7.67 15.82 4.07
N THR A 71 -7.12 16.76 4.83
CA THR A 71 -7.89 17.74 5.61
C THR A 71 -8.95 18.49 4.79
N PRO A 72 -8.69 18.96 3.55
CA PRO A 72 -9.70 19.64 2.73
C PRO A 72 -10.81 18.71 2.23
N LEU A 73 -10.62 17.40 2.39
CA LEU A 73 -11.47 16.36 1.82
C LEU A 73 -12.34 15.66 2.87
N LEU A 74 -12.21 16.02 4.16
CA LEU A 74 -12.83 15.31 5.28
C LEU A 74 -14.35 15.12 5.13
N ALA A 75 -15.05 16.12 4.59
CA ALA A 75 -16.49 16.08 4.40
C ALA A 75 -16.91 15.36 3.10
N ARG A 76 -15.98 15.00 2.21
CA ARG A 76 -16.29 14.34 0.95
C ARG A 76 -16.60 12.86 1.14
N HIS A 77 -17.45 12.35 0.26
CA HIS A 77 -17.64 10.91 0.15
C HIS A 77 -16.38 10.26 -0.45
N PRO A 78 -15.90 9.11 0.07
CA PRO A 78 -14.70 8.44 -0.44
C PRO A 78 -14.73 8.09 -1.92
N TYR A 79 -15.91 7.87 -2.49
CA TYR A 79 -16.07 7.57 -3.91
C TYR A 79 -15.94 8.79 -4.83
N ASP A 80 -15.99 10.02 -4.28
CA ASP A 80 -15.81 11.29 -5.01
C ASP A 80 -14.34 11.74 -5.05
N LEU A 81 -13.44 10.93 -4.51
CA LEU A 81 -12.01 11.19 -4.48
C LEU A 81 -11.35 10.82 -5.81
N SER A 82 -10.31 11.57 -6.18
CA SER A 82 -9.38 11.21 -7.25
C SER A 82 -8.61 9.92 -6.92
N GLY A 83 -7.97 9.32 -7.93
CA GLY A 83 -7.18 8.10 -7.73
C GLY A 83 -6.09 8.25 -6.67
N GLY A 84 -5.35 9.36 -6.69
CA GLY A 84 -4.28 9.62 -5.70
C GLY A 84 -4.83 9.83 -4.29
N GLU A 85 -5.94 10.57 -4.15
CA GLU A 85 -6.61 10.79 -2.86
C GLU A 85 -7.15 9.47 -2.27
N ILE A 86 -7.69 8.59 -3.12
CA ILE A 86 -8.11 7.23 -2.74
C ILE A 86 -6.94 6.43 -2.17
N GLN A 87 -5.78 6.47 -2.83
CA GLN A 87 -4.59 5.74 -2.35
C GLN A 87 -4.11 6.31 -1.03
N ARG A 88 -4.05 7.64 -0.87
CA ARG A 88 -3.67 8.28 0.40
C ARG A 88 -4.62 7.90 1.53
N LEU A 89 -5.94 7.97 1.30
CA LEU A 89 -6.94 7.56 2.30
C LEU A 89 -6.78 6.09 2.69
N ALA A 90 -6.63 5.20 1.70
CA ALA A 90 -6.49 3.77 1.94
C ALA A 90 -5.23 3.45 2.75
N VAL A 91 -4.07 4.05 2.40
CA VAL A 91 -2.84 3.92 3.17
C VAL A 91 -3.02 4.44 4.60
N GLY A 92 -3.66 5.60 4.77
CA GLY A 92 -3.94 6.18 6.10
C GLY A 92 -4.76 5.25 6.99
N LYS A 93 -5.77 4.62 6.44
CA LYS A 93 -6.58 3.62 7.17
C LYS A 93 -5.73 2.45 7.68
N LEU A 94 -4.81 1.96 6.84
CA LEU A 94 -3.91 0.86 7.25
C LEU A 94 -2.92 1.31 8.33
N LEU A 95 -2.37 2.52 8.22
CA LEU A 95 -1.46 3.08 9.21
C LEU A 95 -2.15 3.31 10.57
N LEU A 96 -3.39 3.81 10.57
CA LEU A 96 -4.18 3.97 11.80
C LEU A 96 -4.47 2.65 12.51
N ARG A 97 -4.42 1.54 11.79
CA ARG A 97 -4.45 0.18 12.34
C ARG A 97 -3.08 -0.34 12.77
N GLU A 98 -2.11 0.57 12.91
CA GLU A 98 -0.74 0.28 13.36
C GLU A 98 0.02 -0.68 12.43
N ALA A 99 -0.23 -0.61 11.13
CA ALA A 99 0.52 -1.39 10.16
C ALA A 99 1.99 -1.00 10.17
N THR A 100 2.87 -1.98 10.34
CA THR A 100 4.34 -1.85 10.24
C THR A 100 4.88 -2.47 8.97
N VAL A 101 4.08 -3.32 8.32
CA VAL A 101 4.35 -3.92 7.02
C VAL A 101 3.14 -3.68 6.12
N LEU A 102 3.35 -3.00 5.01
CA LEU A 102 2.32 -2.75 3.99
C LEU A 102 2.56 -3.63 2.76
N LEU A 103 1.54 -4.36 2.37
CA LEU A 103 1.48 -5.05 1.07
C LEU A 103 0.56 -4.25 0.15
N LEU A 104 1.08 -3.77 -0.99
CA LEU A 104 0.33 -2.94 -1.93
C LEU A 104 0.19 -3.67 -3.27
N ASP A 105 -1.04 -4.00 -3.65
CA ASP A 105 -1.34 -4.70 -4.91
C ASP A 105 -1.76 -3.70 -5.98
N GLU A 106 -0.89 -3.46 -6.98
CA GLU A 106 -1.07 -2.54 -8.10
C GLU A 106 -1.47 -1.10 -7.68
N PRO A 107 -0.79 -0.46 -6.71
CA PRO A 107 -1.22 0.81 -6.15
C PRO A 107 -1.17 1.98 -7.14
N THR A 108 -0.39 1.84 -8.24
CA THR A 108 -0.24 2.88 -9.29
C THR A 108 -1.26 2.75 -10.42
N LYS A 109 -2.09 1.72 -10.40
CA LYS A 109 -3.04 1.46 -11.47
C LYS A 109 -4.08 2.57 -11.59
N GLY A 110 -4.16 3.16 -12.80
CA GLY A 110 -5.11 4.24 -13.08
C GLY A 110 -4.70 5.62 -12.55
N LEU A 111 -3.49 5.75 -11.99
CA LEU A 111 -2.92 7.03 -11.59
C LEU A 111 -2.19 7.69 -12.76
N ASP A 112 -2.30 9.01 -12.87
CA ASP A 112 -1.44 9.80 -13.73
C ASP A 112 -0.02 9.93 -13.16
N ALA A 113 0.90 10.53 -13.93
CA ALA A 113 2.30 10.66 -13.55
C ALA A 113 2.48 11.49 -12.25
N TYR A 114 1.66 12.50 -12.04
CA TYR A 114 1.73 13.35 -10.87
C TYR A 114 1.30 12.58 -9.61
N ALA A 115 0.15 11.93 -9.64
CA ALA A 115 -0.35 11.11 -8.53
C ALA A 115 0.58 9.94 -8.19
N LYS A 116 1.23 9.33 -9.20
CA LYS A 116 2.29 8.32 -8.97
C LYS A 116 3.48 8.88 -8.22
N ALA A 117 3.95 10.09 -8.57
CA ALA A 117 5.06 10.73 -7.90
C ALA A 117 4.72 11.07 -6.44
N GLU A 118 3.53 11.61 -6.18
CA GLU A 118 3.04 11.88 -4.82
C GLU A 118 2.96 10.60 -3.98
N LEU A 119 2.37 9.53 -4.54
CA LEU A 119 2.32 8.23 -3.87
C LEU A 119 3.72 7.72 -3.54
N ALA A 120 4.67 7.82 -4.47
CA ALA A 120 6.04 7.40 -4.25
C ALA A 120 6.74 8.18 -3.14
N GLN A 121 6.52 9.49 -3.06
CA GLN A 121 7.06 10.33 -1.97
C GLN A 121 6.47 9.91 -0.62
N LEU A 122 5.16 9.69 -0.55
CA LEU A 122 4.51 9.19 0.64
C LEU A 122 5.11 7.84 1.10
N LEU A 123 5.21 6.88 0.18
CA LEU A 123 5.74 5.55 0.50
C LEU A 123 7.20 5.60 0.95
N ARG A 124 8.03 6.47 0.35
CA ARG A 124 9.41 6.71 0.79
C ARG A 124 9.48 7.28 2.21
N ALA A 125 8.65 8.28 2.51
CA ALA A 125 8.59 8.84 3.87
C ALA A 125 8.21 7.77 4.90
N LEU A 126 7.23 6.92 4.58
CA LEU A 126 6.85 5.80 5.45
C LEU A 126 7.98 4.78 5.65
N CYS A 127 8.76 4.49 4.61
CA CYS A 127 9.94 3.62 4.75
C CYS A 127 11.01 4.25 5.65
N GLN A 128 11.22 5.57 5.57
CA GLN A 128 12.14 6.29 6.45
C GLN A 128 11.65 6.28 7.90
N ASP A 129 10.34 6.32 8.12
CA ASP A 129 9.69 6.16 9.44
C ASP A 129 9.70 4.71 9.95
N GLY A 130 10.29 3.75 9.22
CA GLY A 130 10.46 2.36 9.63
C GLY A 130 9.37 1.40 9.15
N THR A 131 8.43 1.84 8.30
CA THR A 131 7.45 0.94 7.68
C THR A 131 8.10 0.13 6.57
N SER A 132 7.93 -1.19 6.57
CA SER A 132 8.33 -2.05 5.45
C SER A 132 7.24 -2.10 4.40
N ILE A 133 7.60 -1.94 3.12
CA ILE A 133 6.62 -1.89 2.03
C ILE A 133 6.99 -2.89 0.95
N LEU A 134 6.05 -3.75 0.58
CA LEU A 134 6.13 -4.63 -0.57
C LEU A 134 5.06 -4.24 -1.59
N ILE A 135 5.48 -3.92 -2.81
CA ILE A 135 4.60 -3.52 -3.91
C ILE A 135 4.61 -4.62 -4.97
N VAL A 136 3.43 -5.04 -5.39
CA VAL A 136 3.24 -5.82 -6.61
C VAL A 136 2.73 -4.88 -7.69
N THR A 137 3.42 -4.79 -8.82
CA THR A 137 3.03 -3.91 -9.92
C THR A 137 3.49 -4.42 -11.27
N HIS A 138 2.81 -3.98 -12.32
CA HIS A 138 3.24 -4.07 -13.72
C HIS A 138 3.89 -2.76 -14.20
N ASP A 139 3.92 -1.74 -13.37
CA ASP A 139 4.50 -0.44 -13.67
C ASP A 139 6.03 -0.50 -13.49
N VAL A 140 6.70 -0.92 -14.56
CA VAL A 140 8.16 -1.09 -14.60
C VAL A 140 8.88 0.24 -14.35
N GLU A 141 8.36 1.34 -14.92
CA GLU A 141 8.95 2.67 -14.73
C GLU A 141 8.87 3.12 -13.27
N PHE A 142 7.71 2.91 -12.62
CA PHE A 142 7.55 3.19 -11.20
C PHE A 142 8.51 2.36 -10.35
N ALA A 143 8.63 1.05 -10.63
CA ALA A 143 9.54 0.17 -9.90
C ALA A 143 11.01 0.59 -10.09
N ALA A 144 11.45 0.85 -11.33
CA ALA A 144 12.81 1.27 -11.63
C ALA A 144 13.20 2.58 -10.94
N ARG A 145 12.25 3.52 -10.83
CA ARG A 145 12.50 4.85 -10.29
C ARG A 145 12.44 4.93 -8.76
N TYR A 146 11.59 4.13 -8.14
CA TYR A 146 11.22 4.33 -6.74
C TYR A 146 11.51 3.14 -5.81
N ALA A 147 11.67 1.94 -6.32
CA ALA A 147 11.98 0.77 -5.48
C ALA A 147 13.43 0.80 -4.99
N THR A 148 13.68 0.17 -3.85
CA THR A 148 15.03 -0.11 -3.33
C THR A 148 15.52 -1.48 -3.76
N ARG A 149 14.60 -2.42 -3.97
CA ARG A 149 14.86 -3.76 -4.52
C ARG A 149 13.71 -4.16 -5.42
N CYS A 150 14.03 -4.88 -6.49
CA CYS A 150 13.07 -5.44 -7.42
C CYS A 150 13.19 -6.96 -7.46
N ALA A 151 12.08 -7.62 -7.74
CA ALA A 151 12.04 -9.06 -7.96
C ALA A 151 11.11 -9.40 -9.12
N LEU A 152 11.53 -10.29 -10.02
CA LEU A 152 10.71 -10.78 -11.12
C LEU A 152 10.04 -12.08 -10.74
N MET A 153 8.73 -12.08 -10.81
CA MET A 153 7.92 -13.29 -10.62
C MET A 153 7.24 -13.69 -11.93
N PHE A 154 7.49 -14.91 -12.36
CA PHE A 154 6.90 -15.50 -13.55
C PHE A 154 6.48 -16.94 -13.26
N ASP A 155 5.28 -17.32 -13.68
CA ASP A 155 4.69 -18.66 -13.50
C ASP A 155 4.84 -19.24 -12.08
N GLY A 156 4.65 -18.39 -11.06
CA GLY A 156 4.75 -18.79 -9.65
C GLY A 156 6.18 -18.91 -9.11
N LEU A 157 7.19 -18.63 -9.93
CA LEU A 157 8.60 -18.69 -9.55
C LEU A 157 9.20 -17.28 -9.45
N LEU A 158 10.07 -17.08 -8.47
CA LEU A 158 10.94 -15.92 -8.37
C LEU A 158 12.17 -16.16 -9.23
N LEU A 159 12.28 -15.46 -10.37
CA LEU A 159 13.33 -15.70 -11.36
C LEU A 159 14.60 -14.89 -11.08
N SER A 160 14.46 -13.67 -10.64
CA SER A 160 15.58 -12.78 -10.31
C SER A 160 15.18 -11.78 -9.25
N GLU A 161 16.16 -11.28 -8.51
CA GLU A 161 16.02 -10.16 -7.58
C GLU A 161 17.31 -9.32 -7.58
N GLY A 162 17.17 -8.03 -7.29
CA GLY A 162 18.33 -7.12 -7.25
C GLY A 162 17.94 -5.68 -6.99
N GLU A 163 18.93 -4.81 -6.96
CA GLU A 163 18.71 -3.37 -6.99
C GLU A 163 18.14 -2.94 -8.34
N PRO A 164 17.31 -1.88 -8.41
CA PRO A 164 16.65 -1.49 -9.66
C PRO A 164 17.64 -1.25 -10.82
N HIS A 165 18.77 -0.59 -10.55
CA HIS A 165 19.77 -0.33 -11.60
C HIS A 165 20.26 -1.63 -12.25
N ASP A 166 20.66 -2.61 -11.46
CA ASP A 166 21.21 -3.87 -11.97
C ASP A 166 20.10 -4.77 -12.55
N PHE A 167 18.91 -4.69 -11.95
CA PHE A 167 17.75 -5.47 -12.34
C PHE A 167 17.19 -5.10 -13.72
N PHE A 168 17.23 -3.79 -14.09
CA PHE A 168 16.71 -3.29 -15.36
C PHE A 168 17.80 -3.00 -16.41
N ALA A 169 19.10 -3.13 -16.08
CA ALA A 169 20.21 -2.94 -17.00
C ALA A 169 20.63 -4.20 -17.76
N GLY A 170 20.07 -5.38 -17.42
CA GLY A 170 20.43 -6.69 -17.97
C GLY A 170 19.62 -7.14 -19.18
#